data_5ac97b7e0b7e6865ce92692bccfdce17
#
_entry.id   5ac97b7e0b7e6865ce92692bccfdce17
#
_cell.length_a   1.000
_cell.length_b   1.000
_cell.length_c   1.000
_cell.angle_alpha   90.00
_cell.angle_beta   90.00
_cell.angle_gamma   90.00
#
_symmetry.space_group_name_H-M   'P 1'
#
loop_
_entity.id
_entity.type
_entity.pdbx_description
1 polymer ?
#
loop_
_entity_poly.entity_id
_entity_poly.type
_entity_poly.pdbx_seq_one_letter_code
_entity_poly.pdbx_strand_id
1 'polypeptide(L)'
;ANIPLQIRKYYLDLKEAENSAVATKSAYSNAKKWAVTAVANFDFGLGPAKEILEALQVYARMRAAYFQSIYNYQIAKANLDYAVGEPAEAGFK
;
A
#
# COMPACT_ATOMS: atom_id res chain seq x y z
N ALA A 1 -16.69 -18.55 -19.96
CA ALA A 1 -15.89 -19.42 -20.42
C ALA A 1 -14.54 -19.55 -19.74
N ASN A 2 -13.53 -20.03 -20.43
CA ASN A 2 -12.29 -20.40 -19.78
C ASN A 2 -11.31 -19.24 -19.73
N ILE A 3 -11.00 -18.82 -18.50
CA ILE A 3 -9.98 -17.80 -18.30
C ILE A 3 -8.65 -18.53 -18.15
N PRO A 4 -7.64 -18.17 -18.94
CA PRO A 4 -6.33 -18.80 -18.78
C PRO A 4 -5.81 -18.68 -17.35
N LEU A 5 -5.15 -19.72 -16.88
CA LEU A 5 -4.63 -19.75 -15.53
C LEU A 5 -3.73 -18.57 -15.22
N GLN A 6 -2.93 -18.16 -16.19
CA GLN A 6 -2.02 -17.04 -16.01
C GLN A 6 -2.76 -15.74 -15.77
N ILE A 7 -3.82 -15.50 -16.52
CA ILE A 7 -4.61 -14.29 -16.34
C ILE A 7 -5.34 -14.33 -15.01
N ARG A 8 -5.84 -15.50 -14.62
CA ARG A 8 -6.47 -15.66 -13.32
C ARG A 8 -5.49 -15.34 -12.21
N LYS A 9 -4.26 -15.82 -12.32
CA LYS A 9 -3.23 -15.54 -11.32
C LYS A 9 -2.99 -14.06 -11.20
N TYR A 10 -2.83 -13.36 -12.31
CA TYR A 10 -2.60 -11.92 -12.28
C TYR A 10 -3.80 -11.17 -11.71
N TYR A 11 -5.00 -11.63 -12.00
CA TYR A 11 -6.20 -11.03 -11.44
C TYR A 11 -6.22 -11.18 -9.91
N LEU A 12 -5.90 -12.38 -9.41
CA LEU A 12 -5.88 -12.61 -7.98
C LEU A 12 -4.76 -11.83 -7.31
N ASP A 13 -3.61 -11.72 -7.96
CA ASP A 13 -2.51 -10.90 -7.46
C ASP A 13 -2.94 -9.43 -7.35
N LEU A 14 -3.69 -8.96 -8.33
CA LEU A 14 -4.20 -7.58 -8.31
C LEU A 14 -5.16 -7.38 -7.15
N LYS A 15 -6.07 -8.33 -6.92
CA LYS A 15 -7.01 -8.22 -5.80
C LYS A 15 -6.30 -8.22 -4.47
N GLU A 16 -5.29 -9.06 -4.33
CA GLU A 16 -4.51 -9.11 -3.11
C GLU A 16 -3.75 -7.80 -2.89
N ALA A 17 -3.14 -7.26 -3.95
CA ALA A 17 -2.43 -6.00 -3.86
C ALA A 17 -3.38 -4.85 -3.53
N GLU A 18 -4.58 -4.86 -4.09
CA GLU A 18 -5.59 -3.85 -3.79
C GLU A 18 -5.99 -3.90 -2.31
N ASN A 19 -6.24 -5.12 -1.80
CA ASN A 19 -6.60 -5.29 -0.39
C ASN A 19 -5.45 -4.83 0.52
N SER A 20 -4.23 -5.13 0.14
CA SER A 20 -3.05 -4.71 0.90
C SER A 20 -2.93 -3.18 0.91
N ALA A 21 -3.19 -2.54 -0.22
CA ALA A 21 -3.13 -1.08 -0.30
C ALA A 21 -4.18 -0.44 0.60
N VAL A 22 -5.37 -1.00 0.65
CA VAL A 22 -6.43 -0.49 1.54
C VAL A 22 -6.02 -0.65 3.00
N ALA A 23 -5.51 -1.83 3.36
CA ALA A 23 -5.10 -2.10 4.74
C ALA A 23 -3.94 -1.21 5.17
N THR A 24 -2.94 -1.03 4.32
CA THR A 24 -1.79 -0.20 4.67
C THR A 24 -2.15 1.27 4.71
N LYS A 25 -3.10 1.70 3.87
CA LYS A 25 -3.59 3.08 3.93
C LYS A 25 -4.23 3.37 5.27
N SER A 26 -5.04 2.44 5.76
CA SER A 26 -5.68 2.58 7.07
C SER A 26 -4.64 2.62 8.19
N ALA A 27 -3.65 1.72 8.14
CA ALA A 27 -2.59 1.68 9.13
C ALA A 27 -1.77 2.97 9.12
N TYR A 28 -1.45 3.47 7.93
CA TYR A 28 -0.72 4.72 7.78
C TYR A 28 -1.51 5.90 8.36
N SER A 29 -2.79 5.97 8.05
CA SER A 29 -3.64 7.04 8.56
C SER A 29 -3.71 7.01 10.09
N ASN A 30 -3.87 5.82 10.67
CA ASN A 30 -3.92 5.68 12.12
C ASN A 30 -2.59 6.03 12.78
N ALA A 31 -1.48 5.63 12.16
CA ALA A 31 -0.15 5.95 12.68
C ALA A 31 0.10 7.45 12.62
N LYS A 32 -0.37 8.11 11.58
CA LYS A 32 -0.25 9.56 11.46
C LYS A 32 -0.99 10.27 12.59
N LYS A 33 -2.21 9.82 12.88
CA LYS A 33 -2.99 10.39 13.97
C LYS A 33 -2.29 10.23 15.31
N TRP A 34 -1.72 9.06 15.52
CA TRP A 34 -0.98 8.79 16.76
C TRP A 34 0.24 9.71 16.88
N ALA A 35 0.99 9.86 15.78
CA ALA A 35 2.16 10.71 15.78
C ALA A 35 1.80 12.16 16.07
N VAL A 36 0.72 12.66 15.46
CA VAL A 36 0.26 14.02 15.70
C VAL A 36 -0.13 14.20 17.16
N THR A 37 -0.83 13.23 17.74
CA THR A 37 -1.26 13.28 19.13
C THR A 37 -0.06 13.26 20.06
N ALA A 38 0.94 12.41 19.78
CA ALA A 38 2.13 12.31 20.61
C ALA A 38 2.91 13.63 20.61
N VAL A 39 3.04 14.26 19.44
CA VAL A 39 3.72 15.54 19.34
C VAL A 39 2.97 16.62 20.13
N ALA A 40 1.66 16.67 19.98
CA ALA A 40 0.84 17.65 20.70
C ALA A 40 0.96 17.45 22.22
N ASN A 41 0.94 16.21 22.68
CA ASN A 41 1.08 15.93 24.11
C ASN A 41 2.45 16.35 24.62
N PHE A 42 3.49 16.17 23.83
CA PHE A 42 4.82 16.59 24.23
C PHE A 42 4.89 18.12 24.34
N ASP A 43 4.32 18.82 23.39
CA ASP A 43 4.32 20.29 23.40
C ASP A 43 3.62 20.84 24.62
N PHE A 44 2.61 20.14 25.12
CA PHE A 44 1.92 20.53 26.34
C PHE A 44 2.60 19.98 27.60
N GLY A 45 3.71 19.28 27.44
CA GLY A 45 4.42 18.72 28.57
C GLY A 45 3.77 17.49 29.17
N LEU A 46 2.85 16.88 28.43
CA LEU A 46 2.07 15.75 28.94
C LEU A 46 2.64 14.40 28.58
N GLY A 47 3.60 14.34 27.64
CA GLY A 47 4.13 13.08 27.17
C GLY A 47 5.64 13.04 27.18
N PRO A 48 6.25 11.86 27.31
CA PRO A 48 7.70 11.70 27.25
C PRO A 48 8.21 11.73 25.80
N ALA A 49 9.45 12.19 25.64
CA ALA A 49 10.08 12.24 24.32
C ALA A 49 10.16 10.86 23.67
N LYS A 50 10.30 9.81 24.48
CA LYS A 50 10.35 8.45 23.99
C LYS A 50 9.10 8.09 23.20
N GLU A 51 7.94 8.53 23.68
CA GLU A 51 6.67 8.26 23.02
C GLU A 51 6.62 8.91 21.64
N ILE A 52 7.15 10.12 21.50
CA ILE A 52 7.23 10.78 20.20
C ILE A 52 8.08 9.97 19.24
N LEU A 53 9.26 9.52 19.72
CA LEU A 53 10.16 8.74 18.88
C LEU A 53 9.49 7.46 18.42
N GLU A 54 8.80 6.75 19.31
CA GLU A 54 8.10 5.52 18.96
C GLU A 54 7.01 5.80 17.94
N ALA A 55 6.21 6.85 18.15
CA ALA A 55 5.14 7.19 17.24
C ALA A 55 5.67 7.56 15.87
N LEU A 56 6.77 8.31 15.81
CA LEU A 56 7.36 8.68 14.54
C LEU A 56 7.95 7.49 13.81
N GLN A 57 8.53 6.54 14.55
CA GLN A 57 9.05 5.32 13.95
C GLN A 57 7.93 4.50 13.30
N VAL A 58 6.81 4.36 14.02
CA VAL A 58 5.67 3.62 13.50
C VAL A 58 5.08 4.34 12.29
N TYR A 59 4.97 5.66 12.39
CA TYR A 59 4.49 6.46 11.27
C TYR A 59 5.35 6.26 10.02
N ALA A 60 6.67 6.34 10.17
CA ALA A 60 7.57 6.17 9.04
C ALA A 60 7.47 4.77 8.45
N ARG A 61 7.33 3.75 9.32
CA ARG A 61 7.20 2.37 8.87
C ARG A 61 5.90 2.15 8.10
N MET A 62 4.82 2.68 8.62
CA MET A 62 3.52 2.51 7.97
C MET A 62 3.45 3.30 6.67
N ARG A 63 4.09 4.46 6.63
CA ARG A 63 4.18 5.24 5.40
C ARG A 63 4.93 4.48 4.32
N ALA A 64 6.06 3.88 4.69
CA ALA A 64 6.83 3.09 3.75
C ALA A 64 6.04 1.88 3.26
N ALA A 65 5.33 1.20 4.18
CA ALA A 65 4.51 0.05 3.83
C ALA A 65 3.39 0.45 2.86
N TYR A 66 2.78 1.59 3.10
CA TYR A 66 1.71 2.07 2.23
C TYR A 66 2.24 2.35 0.82
N PHE A 67 3.34 3.09 0.72
CA PHE A 67 3.90 3.38 -0.60
C PHE A 67 4.38 2.12 -1.30
N GLN A 68 4.92 1.16 -0.56
CA GLN A 68 5.30 -0.12 -1.14
C GLN A 68 4.07 -0.86 -1.69
N SER A 69 2.96 -0.82 -0.95
CA SER A 69 1.74 -1.49 -1.39
C SER A 69 1.14 -0.83 -2.62
N ILE A 70 1.24 0.50 -2.73
CA ILE A 70 0.80 1.21 -3.93
C ILE A 70 1.64 0.79 -5.13
N TYR A 71 2.95 0.71 -4.93
CA TYR A 71 3.85 0.28 -5.99
C TYR A 71 3.52 -1.14 -6.43
N ASN A 72 3.30 -2.04 -5.46
CA ASN A 72 2.93 -3.43 -5.77
C ASN A 72 1.61 -3.51 -6.52
N TYR A 73 0.65 -2.66 -6.14
CA TYR A 73 -0.63 -2.61 -6.83
C TYR A 73 -0.44 -2.19 -8.29
N GLN A 74 0.36 -1.17 -8.53
CA GLN A 74 0.62 -0.71 -9.89
C GLN A 74 1.31 -1.77 -10.74
N ILE A 75 2.25 -2.50 -10.13
CA ILE A 75 2.91 -3.59 -10.83
C ILE A 75 1.92 -4.71 -11.16
N ALA A 76 1.08 -5.07 -10.21
CA ALA A 76 0.09 -6.12 -10.42
C ALA A 76 -0.91 -5.73 -11.51
N LYS A 77 -1.32 -4.47 -11.51
CA LYS A 77 -2.23 -3.97 -12.53
C LYS A 77 -1.58 -3.98 -13.91
N ALA A 78 -0.32 -3.55 -13.96
CA ALA A 78 0.39 -3.56 -15.24
C ALA A 78 0.57 -4.98 -15.78
N ASN A 79 0.86 -5.93 -14.89
CA ASN A 79 1.00 -7.32 -15.28
C ASN A 79 -0.31 -7.86 -15.85
N LEU A 80 -1.42 -7.55 -15.21
CA LEU A 80 -2.72 -8.01 -15.69
C LEU A 80 -3.07 -7.35 -17.03
N ASP A 81 -2.88 -6.04 -17.12
CA ASP A 81 -3.15 -5.31 -18.35
C ASP A 81 -2.33 -5.85 -19.51
N TYR A 82 -1.06 -6.13 -19.25
CA TYR A 82 -0.18 -6.70 -20.26
C TYR A 82 -0.67 -8.09 -20.69
N ALA A 83 -1.00 -8.93 -19.72
CA ALA A 83 -1.43 -10.29 -20.01
C ALA A 83 -2.73 -10.32 -20.80
N VAL A 84 -3.67 -9.43 -20.46
CA VAL A 84 -4.95 -9.36 -21.15
C VAL A 84 -4.83 -8.72 -22.52
N GLY A 85 -4.04 -7.66 -22.61
CA GLY A 85 -3.92 -6.88 -23.84
C GLY A 85 -2.86 -7.35 -24.81
N GLU A 86 -2.02 -8.29 -24.40
CA GLU A 86 -0.90 -8.71 -25.22
C GLU A 86 -1.24 -9.14 -26.64
N PRO A 87 -2.27 -9.99 -26.84
CA PRO A 87 -2.62 -10.37 -28.21
C PRO A 87 -2.97 -9.19 -29.09
N ALA A 88 -3.69 -8.23 -28.55
CA ALA A 88 -4.07 -7.04 -29.31
C ALA A 88 -2.87 -6.18 -29.60
N GLU A 89 -1.99 -6.01 -28.63
CA GLU A 89 -0.79 -5.23 -28.81
C GLU A 89 0.16 -5.86 -29.82
N ALA A 90 0.25 -7.18 -29.80
CA ALA A 90 1.05 -7.88 -30.79
C ALA A 90 0.57 -7.59 -32.19
N GLY A 91 -0.74 -7.38 -32.34
CA GLY A 91 -1.31 -7.06 -33.64
C GLY A 91 -0.96 -5.68 -34.16
N PHE A 92 -0.64 -4.77 -33.27
CA PHE A 92 -0.22 -3.42 -33.68
C PHE A 92 1.14 -3.38 -34.28
N LYS A 93 1.96 -4.28 -33.86
CA LYS A 93 3.37 -4.24 -34.23
C LYS A 93 3.68 -5.13 -35.40
#